data_b6ac5b6ef91a60e9f8a4e2c1c50fd80f
#
_entry.id   b6ac5b6ef91a60e9f8a4e2c1c50fd80f
#
_cell.length_a   1.000
_cell.length_b   1.000
_cell.length_c   1.000
_cell.angle_alpha   90.00
_cell.angle_beta   90.00
_cell.angle_gamma   90.00
#
_symmetry.space_group_name_H-M   'P 1'
#
loop_
_entity.id
_entity.type
_entity.pdbx_description
1 polymer ?
#
loop_
_entity_poly.entity_id
_entity_poly.type
_entity_poly.pdbx_seq_one_letter_code
_entity_poly.pdbx_strand_id
1 'polypeptide(L)'
;MPKGIPLTEEEIDRRRHEIFHSSVALILKQGFANTSMQEIAEAAGVGKSTLYDYFPTKDHVLLFVFEEELDILQGQAEDIAAQDIPVEEKLLKILEAQLEYLLNNKNFFTELSMQVMQLGQTGQQRIMKKRYAYQDLLRGVLEQGGREGVFRPVNTRLAARAMIETMEVLVYTTRPTGTPREMLGDVLDMFMHGIKS
;
A
#
# COMPACT_ATOMS: atom_id res chain seq x y z
N MET A 1 8.53 -18.59 -36.26
CA MET A 1 8.39 -19.40 -35.05
C MET A 1 6.90 -19.56 -34.77
N PRO A 2 6.40 -20.76 -34.45
CA PRO A 2 4.98 -20.93 -34.13
C PRO A 2 4.66 -20.05 -32.91
N LYS A 3 3.54 -19.30 -32.98
CA LYS A 3 3.00 -18.59 -31.81
C LYS A 3 2.76 -19.64 -30.73
N GLY A 4 3.42 -19.52 -29.61
CA GLY A 4 3.22 -20.40 -28.46
C GLY A 4 1.75 -20.42 -28.01
N ILE A 5 1.36 -21.45 -27.30
CA ILE A 5 0.04 -21.58 -26.68
C ILE A 5 -0.19 -20.31 -25.87
N PRO A 6 -1.34 -19.62 -25.97
CA PRO A 6 -1.66 -18.46 -25.13
C PRO A 6 -1.50 -18.86 -23.68
N LEU A 7 -0.81 -18.02 -22.90
CA LEU A 7 -0.67 -18.23 -21.46
C LEU A 7 -2.06 -18.18 -20.80
N THR A 8 -2.27 -19.01 -19.79
CA THR A 8 -3.45 -18.92 -18.93
C THR A 8 -3.40 -17.64 -18.09
N GLU A 9 -4.53 -17.19 -17.56
CA GLU A 9 -4.57 -16.03 -16.67
C GLU A 9 -3.67 -16.26 -15.43
N GLU A 10 -3.65 -17.46 -14.86
CA GLU A 10 -2.78 -17.83 -13.74
C GLU A 10 -1.28 -17.74 -14.10
N GLU A 11 -0.91 -18.13 -15.32
CA GLU A 11 0.48 -17.99 -15.79
C GLU A 11 0.87 -16.53 -16.02
N ILE A 12 -0.07 -15.71 -16.49
CA ILE A 12 0.11 -14.26 -16.63
C ILE A 12 0.33 -13.62 -15.27
N ASP A 13 -0.52 -13.93 -14.30
CA ASP A 13 -0.42 -13.37 -12.95
C ASP A 13 0.85 -13.82 -12.23
N ARG A 14 1.21 -15.10 -12.34
CA ARG A 14 2.48 -15.59 -11.79
C ARG A 14 3.67 -14.82 -12.37
N ARG A 15 3.72 -14.59 -13.67
CA ARG A 15 4.81 -13.83 -14.31
C ARG A 15 4.83 -12.37 -13.90
N ARG A 16 3.66 -11.76 -13.73
CA ARG A 16 3.57 -10.40 -13.18
C ARG A 16 4.16 -10.31 -11.78
N HIS A 17 3.87 -11.29 -10.90
CA HIS A 17 4.45 -11.33 -9.57
C HIS A 17 5.97 -11.56 -9.58
N GLU A 18 6.48 -12.40 -10.49
CA GLU A 18 7.94 -12.56 -10.66
C GLU A 18 8.60 -11.24 -11.09
N ILE A 19 8.00 -10.53 -12.03
CA ILE A 19 8.45 -9.20 -12.46
C ILE A 19 8.35 -8.19 -11.31
N PHE A 20 7.27 -8.21 -10.52
CA PHE A 20 7.08 -7.37 -9.34
C PHE A 20 8.24 -7.52 -8.34
N HIS A 21 8.47 -8.73 -7.84
CA HIS A 21 9.53 -8.97 -6.85
C HIS A 21 10.91 -8.60 -7.35
N SER A 22 11.21 -8.91 -8.61
CA SER A 22 12.49 -8.57 -9.23
C SER A 22 12.66 -7.07 -9.41
N SER A 23 11.58 -6.36 -9.77
CA SER A 23 11.58 -4.91 -9.92
C SER A 23 11.79 -4.20 -8.58
N VAL A 24 11.09 -4.63 -7.53
CA VAL A 24 11.26 -4.12 -6.16
C VAL A 24 12.70 -4.28 -5.70
N ALA A 25 13.28 -5.47 -5.83
CA ALA A 25 14.65 -5.74 -5.42
C ALA A 25 15.69 -4.85 -6.14
N LEU A 26 15.51 -4.64 -7.46
CA LEU A 26 16.37 -3.75 -8.24
C LEU A 26 16.21 -2.30 -7.84
N ILE A 27 14.98 -1.83 -7.68
CA ILE A 27 14.68 -0.45 -7.30
C ILE A 27 15.29 -0.15 -5.92
N LEU A 28 15.16 -1.05 -4.96
CA LEU A 28 15.77 -0.88 -3.64
C LEU A 28 17.29 -0.89 -3.68
N LYS A 29 17.90 -1.62 -4.63
CA LYS A 29 19.35 -1.73 -4.76
C LYS A 29 20.01 -0.52 -5.40
N GLN A 30 19.41 0.04 -6.44
CA GLN A 30 20.06 1.05 -7.29
C GLN A 30 19.19 2.28 -7.61
N GLY A 31 17.97 2.34 -7.08
CA GLY A 31 17.00 3.40 -7.34
C GLY A 31 16.23 3.22 -8.65
N PHE A 32 15.00 3.73 -8.69
CA PHE A 32 14.16 3.64 -9.88
C PHE A 32 14.79 4.33 -11.10
N ALA A 33 15.36 5.51 -10.92
CA ALA A 33 15.96 6.28 -12.03
C ALA A 33 17.06 5.49 -12.76
N ASN A 34 17.88 4.75 -12.01
CA ASN A 34 19.01 3.98 -12.51
C ASN A 34 18.64 2.57 -12.99
N THR A 35 17.39 2.14 -12.82
CA THR A 35 16.91 0.83 -13.24
C THR A 35 16.39 0.90 -14.67
N SER A 36 16.86 0.02 -15.56
CA SER A 36 16.40 -0.08 -16.94
C SER A 36 15.42 -1.24 -17.14
N MET A 37 14.59 -1.15 -18.19
CA MET A 37 13.71 -2.25 -18.61
C MET A 37 14.47 -3.54 -18.94
N GLN A 38 15.72 -3.41 -19.42
CA GLN A 38 16.57 -4.57 -19.70
C GLN A 38 16.95 -5.28 -18.40
N GLU A 39 17.40 -4.55 -17.37
CA GLU A 39 17.77 -5.10 -16.07
C GLU A 39 16.58 -5.74 -15.37
N ILE A 40 15.38 -5.13 -15.48
CA ILE A 40 14.14 -5.72 -14.95
C ILE A 40 13.85 -7.06 -15.63
N ALA A 41 13.95 -7.14 -16.97
CA ALA A 41 13.73 -8.37 -17.71
C ALA A 41 14.72 -9.46 -17.31
N GLU A 42 16.02 -9.12 -17.21
CA GLU A 42 17.08 -10.04 -16.79
C GLU A 42 16.86 -10.56 -15.37
N ALA A 43 16.54 -9.66 -14.43
CA ALA A 43 16.28 -10.02 -13.04
C ALA A 43 15.04 -10.90 -12.86
N ALA A 44 14.00 -10.66 -13.67
CA ALA A 44 12.77 -11.47 -13.70
C ALA A 44 12.91 -12.77 -14.50
N GLY A 45 14.04 -13.00 -15.15
CA GLY A 45 14.26 -14.19 -15.98
C GLY A 45 13.36 -14.24 -17.23
N VAL A 46 12.89 -13.09 -17.73
CA VAL A 46 12.03 -12.99 -18.91
C VAL A 46 12.77 -12.34 -20.09
N GLY A 47 12.34 -12.65 -21.31
CA GLY A 47 12.85 -11.95 -22.49
C GLY A 47 12.41 -10.48 -22.49
N LYS A 48 13.26 -9.58 -23.02
CA LYS A 48 12.94 -8.15 -23.12
C LYS A 48 11.64 -7.90 -23.87
N SER A 49 11.40 -8.60 -25.00
CA SER A 49 10.14 -8.53 -25.74
C SER A 49 8.94 -8.92 -24.87
N THR A 50 9.09 -9.99 -24.09
CA THR A 50 8.05 -10.46 -23.16
C THR A 50 7.75 -9.41 -22.09
N LEU A 51 8.77 -8.77 -21.53
CA LEU A 51 8.54 -7.68 -20.56
C LEU A 51 7.73 -6.53 -21.18
N TYR A 52 8.07 -6.13 -22.42
CA TYR A 52 7.33 -5.07 -23.12
C TYR A 52 5.89 -5.45 -23.49
N ASP A 53 5.58 -6.74 -23.63
CA ASP A 53 4.20 -7.22 -23.81
C ASP A 53 3.35 -6.99 -22.55
N TYR A 54 3.95 -7.04 -21.34
CA TYR A 54 3.29 -6.77 -20.07
C TYR A 54 3.31 -5.27 -19.68
N PHE A 55 4.45 -4.64 -19.90
CA PHE A 55 4.72 -3.28 -19.43
C PHE A 55 5.37 -2.45 -20.56
N PRO A 56 4.58 -1.68 -21.31
CA PRO A 56 5.09 -0.90 -22.44
C PRO A 56 6.18 0.10 -22.08
N THR A 57 6.20 0.59 -20.84
CA THR A 57 7.21 1.54 -20.36
C THR A 57 7.61 1.23 -18.90
N LYS A 58 8.71 1.83 -18.46
CA LYS A 58 9.17 1.76 -17.06
C LYS A 58 8.14 2.35 -16.09
N ASP A 59 7.40 3.38 -16.50
CA ASP A 59 6.32 3.96 -15.71
C ASP A 59 5.16 2.98 -15.48
N HIS A 60 4.88 2.09 -16.43
CA HIS A 60 3.90 1.03 -16.25
C HIS A 60 4.37 -0.02 -15.23
N VAL A 61 5.67 -0.32 -15.21
CA VAL A 61 6.25 -1.18 -14.16
C VAL A 61 6.13 -0.50 -12.79
N LEU A 62 6.50 0.79 -12.71
CA LEU A 62 6.39 1.57 -11.47
C LEU A 62 4.96 1.59 -10.95
N LEU A 63 4.01 1.90 -11.83
CA LEU A 63 2.59 1.94 -11.49
C LEU A 63 2.10 0.59 -10.96
N PHE A 64 2.42 -0.49 -11.68
CA PHE A 64 2.08 -1.84 -11.27
C PHE A 64 2.66 -2.20 -9.91
N VAL A 65 3.98 -1.97 -9.72
CA VAL A 65 4.66 -2.24 -8.45
C VAL A 65 4.01 -1.46 -7.29
N PHE A 66 3.66 -0.21 -7.51
CA PHE A 66 3.02 0.59 -6.46
C PHE A 66 1.58 0.16 -6.17
N GLU A 67 0.84 -0.25 -7.20
CA GLU A 67 -0.52 -0.78 -7.04
C GLU A 67 -0.53 -2.10 -6.25
N GLU A 68 0.40 -3.02 -6.53
CA GLU A 68 0.54 -4.29 -5.80
C GLU A 68 0.85 -4.05 -4.31
N GLU A 69 1.75 -3.10 -4.00
CA GLU A 69 2.05 -2.74 -2.61
C GLU A 69 0.80 -2.19 -1.88
N LEU A 70 -0.01 -1.38 -2.56
CA LEU A 70 -1.27 -0.89 -1.98
C LEU A 70 -2.31 -2.00 -1.84
N ASP A 71 -2.34 -2.99 -2.75
CA ASP A 71 -3.24 -4.15 -2.66
C ASP A 71 -2.86 -5.07 -1.50
N ILE A 72 -1.57 -5.27 -1.25
CA ILE A 72 -1.10 -6.03 -0.08
C ILE A 72 -1.59 -5.35 1.21
N LEU A 73 -1.41 -4.04 1.33
CA LEU A 73 -1.88 -3.28 2.49
C LEU A 73 -3.40 -3.35 2.64
N GLN A 74 -4.13 -3.19 1.54
CA GLN A 74 -5.58 -3.29 1.50
C GLN A 74 -6.06 -4.68 1.95
N GLY A 75 -5.48 -5.75 1.41
CA GLY A 75 -5.85 -7.14 1.75
C GLY A 75 -5.64 -7.45 3.23
N GLN A 76 -4.53 -7.02 3.81
CA GLN A 76 -4.31 -7.18 5.26
C GLN A 76 -5.39 -6.49 6.10
N ALA A 77 -5.79 -5.29 5.71
CA ALA A 77 -6.84 -4.56 6.42
C ALA A 77 -8.24 -5.20 6.23
N GLU A 78 -8.53 -5.73 5.03
CA GLU A 78 -9.76 -6.47 4.73
C GLU A 78 -9.86 -7.74 5.57
N ASP A 79 -8.78 -8.50 5.67
CA ASP A 79 -8.70 -9.72 6.48
C ASP A 79 -8.95 -9.42 7.97
N ILE A 80 -8.42 -8.31 8.49
CA ILE A 80 -8.67 -7.89 9.87
C ILE A 80 -10.12 -7.41 10.04
N ALA A 81 -10.65 -6.63 9.10
CA ALA A 81 -12.01 -6.12 9.15
C ALA A 81 -13.06 -7.25 9.11
N ALA A 82 -12.74 -8.37 8.44
CA ALA A 82 -13.60 -9.56 8.36
C ALA A 82 -13.59 -10.44 9.62
N GLN A 83 -12.66 -10.25 10.55
CA GLN A 83 -12.59 -11.04 11.78
C GLN A 83 -13.81 -10.79 12.68
N ASP A 84 -14.23 -11.81 13.42
CA ASP A 84 -15.28 -11.70 14.44
C ASP A 84 -14.66 -11.26 15.79
N ILE A 85 -14.25 -10.00 15.85
CA ILE A 85 -13.66 -9.36 17.03
C ILE A 85 -14.31 -7.98 17.25
N PRO A 86 -14.20 -7.39 18.46
CA PRO A 86 -14.71 -6.06 18.74
C PRO A 86 -14.22 -5.02 17.72
N VAL A 87 -15.10 -4.08 17.34
CA VAL A 87 -14.77 -3.06 16.32
C VAL A 87 -13.59 -2.17 16.70
N GLU A 88 -13.41 -1.91 18.00
CA GLU A 88 -12.24 -1.21 18.53
C GLU A 88 -10.95 -1.98 18.22
N GLU A 89 -10.95 -3.28 18.44
CA GLU A 89 -9.82 -4.16 18.19
C GLU A 89 -9.51 -4.24 16.68
N LYS A 90 -10.54 -4.26 15.83
CA LYS A 90 -10.35 -4.17 14.36
C LYS A 90 -9.61 -2.89 13.99
N LEU A 91 -10.09 -1.75 14.50
CA LEU A 91 -9.48 -0.44 14.22
C LEU A 91 -7.99 -0.40 14.64
N LEU A 92 -7.69 -0.83 15.87
CA LEU A 92 -6.33 -0.87 16.39
C LEU A 92 -5.42 -1.76 15.56
N LYS A 93 -5.85 -3.00 15.27
CA LYS A 93 -5.08 -3.96 14.47
C LYS A 93 -4.81 -3.46 13.05
N ILE A 94 -5.78 -2.79 12.41
CA ILE A 94 -5.57 -2.23 11.08
C ILE A 94 -4.49 -1.14 11.11
N LEU A 95 -4.52 -0.25 12.10
CA LEU A 95 -3.53 0.82 12.23
C LEU A 95 -2.14 0.28 12.60
N GLU A 96 -2.06 -0.73 13.46
CA GLU A 96 -0.82 -1.45 13.80
C GLU A 96 -0.23 -2.14 12.56
N ALA A 97 -1.05 -2.87 11.80
CA ALA A 97 -0.63 -3.54 10.57
C ALA A 97 -0.13 -2.52 9.53
N GLN A 98 -0.81 -1.40 9.37
CA GLN A 98 -0.37 -0.32 8.49
C GLN A 98 0.98 0.25 8.91
N LEU A 99 1.17 0.55 10.20
CA LEU A 99 2.44 1.05 10.70
C LEU A 99 3.57 0.05 10.45
N GLU A 100 3.36 -1.22 10.78
CA GLU A 100 4.36 -2.27 10.59
C GLU A 100 4.72 -2.43 9.11
N TYR A 101 3.71 -2.42 8.24
CA TYR A 101 3.92 -2.47 6.79
C TYR A 101 4.76 -1.29 6.29
N LEU A 102 4.43 -0.07 6.70
CA LEU A 102 5.18 1.13 6.33
C LEU A 102 6.62 1.11 6.87
N LEU A 103 6.84 0.62 8.10
CA LEU A 103 8.18 0.49 8.68
C LEU A 103 9.04 -0.52 7.91
N ASN A 104 8.48 -1.69 7.59
CA ASN A 104 9.18 -2.74 6.86
C ASN A 104 9.52 -2.33 5.43
N ASN A 105 8.70 -1.48 4.81
CA ASN A 105 8.84 -1.02 3.43
C ASN A 105 9.27 0.45 3.32
N LYS A 106 9.79 1.05 4.40
CA LYS A 106 10.13 2.48 4.47
C LYS A 106 11.03 2.95 3.31
N ASN A 107 12.09 2.20 3.03
CA ASN A 107 13.05 2.57 1.98
C ASN A 107 12.40 2.53 0.59
N PHE A 108 11.55 1.54 0.35
CA PHE A 108 10.79 1.41 -0.89
C PHE A 108 9.86 2.61 -1.12
N PHE A 109 9.02 2.95 -0.14
CA PHE A 109 8.11 4.09 -0.26
C PHE A 109 8.84 5.42 -0.35
N THR A 110 9.97 5.60 0.37
CA THR A 110 10.80 6.80 0.27
C THR A 110 11.36 6.97 -1.14
N GLU A 111 11.88 5.89 -1.73
CA GLU A 111 12.46 5.92 -3.08
C GLU A 111 11.40 6.20 -4.16
N LEU A 112 10.22 5.59 -4.04
CA LEU A 112 9.22 5.64 -5.10
C LEU A 112 8.21 6.79 -4.98
N SER A 113 8.01 7.38 -3.80
CA SER A 113 6.99 8.42 -3.59
C SER A 113 7.16 9.60 -4.55
N MET A 114 8.39 10.05 -4.78
CA MET A 114 8.67 11.15 -5.71
C MET A 114 8.46 10.72 -7.18
N GLN A 115 8.78 9.49 -7.51
CA GLN A 115 8.64 8.97 -8.88
C GLN A 115 7.16 8.78 -9.24
N VAL A 116 6.35 8.30 -8.29
CA VAL A 116 4.89 8.18 -8.44
C VAL A 116 4.24 9.54 -8.70
N MET A 117 4.72 10.60 -8.09
CA MET A 117 4.22 11.97 -8.34
C MET A 117 4.50 12.47 -9.76
N GLN A 118 5.49 11.90 -10.45
CA GLN A 118 5.84 12.23 -11.84
C GLN A 118 5.05 11.41 -12.88
N LEU A 119 4.31 10.39 -12.45
CA LEU A 119 3.44 9.62 -13.34
C LEU A 119 2.41 10.55 -14.00
N GLY A 120 2.07 10.25 -15.24
CA GLY A 120 1.00 10.96 -15.95
C GLY A 120 -0.35 10.85 -15.22
N GLN A 121 -1.29 11.73 -15.57
CA GLN A 121 -2.59 11.88 -14.92
C GLN A 121 -3.32 10.52 -14.70
N THR A 122 -3.31 9.64 -15.69
CA THR A 122 -3.94 8.31 -15.59
C THR A 122 -3.31 7.46 -14.50
N GLY A 123 -1.97 7.44 -14.40
CA GLY A 123 -1.26 6.70 -13.35
C GLY A 123 -1.58 7.25 -11.96
N GLN A 124 -1.56 8.57 -11.80
CA GLN A 124 -1.93 9.21 -10.53
C GLN A 124 -3.37 8.90 -10.13
N GLN A 125 -4.32 8.94 -11.08
CA GLN A 125 -5.72 8.59 -10.80
C GLN A 125 -5.88 7.14 -10.33
N ARG A 126 -5.13 6.20 -10.89
CA ARG A 126 -5.15 4.78 -10.47
C ARG A 126 -4.64 4.63 -9.04
N ILE A 127 -3.52 5.25 -8.70
CA ILE A 127 -2.97 5.25 -7.33
C ILE A 127 -3.98 5.86 -6.35
N MET A 128 -4.55 7.03 -6.70
CA MET A 128 -5.55 7.69 -5.85
C MET A 128 -6.79 6.82 -5.61
N LYS A 129 -7.25 6.08 -6.64
CA LYS A 129 -8.38 5.15 -6.50
C LYS A 129 -8.09 4.07 -5.45
N LYS A 130 -6.88 3.49 -5.45
CA LYS A 130 -6.46 2.50 -4.45
C LYS A 130 -6.37 3.10 -3.04
N ARG A 131 -5.77 4.28 -2.91
CA ARG A 131 -5.72 5.00 -1.63
C ARG A 131 -7.12 5.31 -1.08
N TYR A 132 -8.05 5.71 -1.94
CA TYR A 132 -9.43 5.94 -1.53
C TYR A 132 -10.15 4.66 -1.10
N ALA A 133 -9.89 3.52 -1.74
CA ALA A 133 -10.44 2.24 -1.32
C ALA A 133 -10.00 1.88 0.10
N TYR A 134 -8.73 2.07 0.43
CA TYR A 134 -8.22 1.86 1.78
C TYR A 134 -8.86 2.82 2.81
N GLN A 135 -9.01 4.10 2.46
CA GLN A 135 -9.71 5.08 3.30
C GLN A 135 -11.18 4.68 3.52
N ASP A 136 -11.86 4.20 2.49
CA ASP A 136 -13.26 3.77 2.57
C ASP A 136 -13.42 2.51 3.42
N LEU A 137 -12.46 1.58 3.41
CA LEU A 137 -12.42 0.44 4.31
C LEU A 137 -12.36 0.90 5.78
N LEU A 138 -11.39 1.74 6.13
CA LEU A 138 -11.24 2.23 7.50
C LEU A 138 -12.45 3.06 7.94
N ARG A 139 -13.02 3.86 7.03
CA ARG A 139 -14.30 4.55 7.25
C ARG A 139 -15.41 3.56 7.60
N GLY A 140 -15.51 2.44 6.87
CA GLY A 140 -16.49 1.39 7.14
C GLY A 140 -16.41 0.83 8.55
N VAL A 141 -15.19 0.61 9.07
CA VAL A 141 -14.94 0.16 10.45
C VAL A 141 -15.42 1.23 11.45
N LEU A 142 -15.10 2.51 11.22
CA LEU A 142 -15.56 3.61 12.08
C LEU A 142 -17.09 3.75 12.07
N GLU A 143 -17.74 3.59 10.91
CA GLU A 143 -19.20 3.60 10.78
C GLU A 143 -19.84 2.40 11.47
N GLN A 144 -19.20 1.23 11.43
CA GLN A 144 -19.63 0.07 12.20
C GLN A 144 -19.63 0.37 13.70
N GLY A 145 -18.54 0.90 14.24
CA GLY A 145 -18.45 1.24 15.66
C GLY A 145 -19.46 2.32 16.07
N GLY A 146 -19.77 3.26 15.18
CA GLY A 146 -20.84 4.23 15.40
C GLY A 146 -22.23 3.58 15.48
N ARG A 147 -22.52 2.60 14.61
CA ARG A 147 -23.81 1.84 14.65
C ARG A 147 -23.94 0.96 15.90
N GLU A 148 -22.82 0.41 16.38
CA GLU A 148 -22.77 -0.42 17.59
C GLU A 148 -22.76 0.43 18.89
N GLY A 149 -22.71 1.75 18.79
CA GLY A 149 -22.66 2.66 19.93
C GLY A 149 -21.31 2.71 20.67
N VAL A 150 -20.28 2.09 20.09
CA VAL A 150 -18.91 2.07 20.64
C VAL A 150 -18.21 3.40 20.39
N PHE A 151 -18.40 3.97 19.20
CA PHE A 151 -17.83 5.26 18.83
C PHE A 151 -18.91 6.35 18.81
N ARG A 152 -18.58 7.53 19.34
CA ARG A 152 -19.47 8.70 19.23
C ARG A 152 -19.61 9.16 17.77
N PRO A 153 -20.65 9.89 17.42
CA PRO A 153 -20.76 10.47 16.10
C PRO A 153 -19.58 11.38 15.75
N VAL A 154 -18.86 11.05 14.69
CA VAL A 154 -17.75 11.81 14.13
C VAL A 154 -17.85 11.89 12.62
N ASN A 155 -17.12 12.82 12.00
CA ASN A 155 -16.91 12.77 10.55
C ASN A 155 -15.99 11.61 10.20
N THR A 156 -16.57 10.43 9.93
CA THR A 156 -15.83 9.17 9.70
C THR A 156 -14.87 9.24 8.52
N ARG A 157 -15.21 10.03 7.49
CA ARG A 157 -14.32 10.26 6.34
C ARG A 157 -13.07 11.03 6.74
N LEU A 158 -13.24 12.09 7.54
CA LEU A 158 -12.11 12.88 8.04
C LEU A 158 -11.28 12.07 9.05
N ALA A 159 -11.95 11.35 9.95
CA ALA A 159 -11.28 10.53 10.97
C ALA A 159 -10.43 9.42 10.32
N ALA A 160 -10.96 8.67 9.38
CA ALA A 160 -10.23 7.65 8.64
C ALA A 160 -8.99 8.22 7.96
N ARG A 161 -9.14 9.34 7.26
CA ARG A 161 -8.01 10.01 6.62
C ARG A 161 -6.96 10.47 7.62
N ALA A 162 -7.37 11.12 8.71
CA ALA A 162 -6.44 11.60 9.74
C ALA A 162 -5.64 10.44 10.37
N MET A 163 -6.30 9.31 10.65
CA MET A 163 -5.64 8.13 11.21
C MET A 163 -4.60 7.56 10.24
N ILE A 164 -4.95 7.40 8.96
CA ILE A 164 -4.04 6.88 7.92
C ILE A 164 -2.81 7.78 7.75
N GLU A 165 -3.01 9.08 7.58
CA GLU A 165 -1.93 10.05 7.38
C GLU A 165 -1.01 10.13 8.61
N THR A 166 -1.57 9.93 9.81
CA THR A 166 -0.77 9.92 11.04
C THR A 166 0.22 8.76 11.06
N MET A 167 -0.11 7.60 10.49
CA MET A 167 0.86 6.48 10.39
C MET A 167 2.08 6.86 9.56
N GLU A 168 1.89 7.61 8.47
CA GLU A 168 3.03 8.15 7.70
C GLU A 168 3.89 9.10 8.54
N VAL A 169 3.26 9.97 9.35
CA VAL A 169 4.00 10.87 10.25
C VAL A 169 4.87 10.08 11.22
N LEU A 170 4.36 8.99 11.82
CA LEU A 170 5.11 8.16 12.75
C LEU A 170 6.36 7.51 12.11
N VAL A 171 6.27 7.16 10.83
CA VAL A 171 7.37 6.51 10.10
C VAL A 171 8.42 7.51 9.61
N TYR A 172 7.98 8.69 9.14
CA TYR A 172 8.84 9.63 8.41
C TYR A 172 9.21 10.87 9.23
N THR A 173 8.76 11.00 10.49
CA THR A 173 9.14 12.14 11.32
C THR A 173 10.64 12.26 11.50
N THR A 174 11.15 13.49 11.44
CA THR A 174 12.54 13.83 11.73
C THR A 174 12.75 14.25 13.20
N ARG A 175 11.67 14.30 13.98
CA ARG A 175 11.67 14.67 15.41
C ARG A 175 10.83 13.67 16.22
N PRO A 176 11.27 12.39 16.31
CA PRO A 176 10.52 11.39 17.03
C PRO A 176 10.52 11.69 18.53
N THR A 177 9.39 11.43 19.19
CA THR A 177 9.24 11.51 20.65
C THR A 177 9.42 10.16 21.33
N GLY A 178 9.64 9.12 20.55
CA GLY A 178 9.89 7.74 20.98
C GLY A 178 10.10 6.84 19.77
N THR A 179 10.06 5.53 19.98
CA THR A 179 10.01 4.56 18.88
C THR A 179 8.67 4.68 18.14
N PRO A 180 8.58 4.28 16.87
CA PRO A 180 7.31 4.32 16.14
C PRO A 180 6.17 3.60 16.86
N ARG A 181 6.45 2.49 17.57
CA ARG A 181 5.43 1.75 18.34
C ARG A 181 4.98 2.49 19.59
N GLU A 182 5.88 3.16 20.32
CA GLU A 182 5.52 4.02 21.46
C GLU A 182 4.67 5.19 20.99
N MET A 183 5.09 5.88 19.94
CA MET A 183 4.32 6.98 19.35
C MET A 183 2.95 6.52 18.83
N LEU A 184 2.85 5.30 18.28
CA LEU A 184 1.57 4.72 17.89
C LEU A 184 0.65 4.57 19.11
N GLY A 185 1.16 4.07 20.26
CA GLY A 185 0.40 3.96 21.50
C GLY A 185 -0.21 5.30 21.90
N ASP A 186 0.58 6.37 21.91
CA ASP A 186 0.12 7.72 22.23
C ASP A 186 -0.94 8.23 21.26
N VAL A 187 -0.74 8.00 19.96
CA VAL A 187 -1.69 8.40 18.90
C VAL A 187 -3.00 7.62 19.01
N LEU A 188 -2.92 6.32 19.24
CA LEU A 188 -4.11 5.48 19.41
C LEU A 188 -4.91 5.90 20.65
N ASP A 189 -4.24 6.20 21.76
CA ASP A 189 -4.88 6.74 22.96
C ASP A 189 -5.63 8.04 22.64
N MET A 190 -4.99 8.98 21.96
CA MET A 190 -5.61 10.23 21.52
C MET A 190 -6.84 9.98 20.62
N PHE A 191 -6.74 9.07 19.64
CA PHE A 191 -7.86 8.77 18.76
C PHE A 191 -9.00 8.09 19.51
N MET A 192 -8.70 7.09 20.35
CA MET A 192 -9.71 6.34 21.08
C MET A 192 -10.44 7.23 22.11
N HIS A 193 -9.75 8.08 22.85
CA HIS A 193 -10.39 9.07 23.72
C HIS A 193 -11.18 10.13 22.94
N GLY A 194 -10.74 10.47 21.72
CA GLY A 194 -11.42 11.42 20.85
C GLY A 194 -12.69 10.87 20.18
N ILE A 195 -12.87 9.55 20.05
CA ILE A 195 -13.99 8.92 19.32
C ILE A 195 -14.86 8.00 20.18
N LYS A 196 -14.41 7.61 21.37
CA LYS A 196 -15.21 6.78 22.30
C LYS A 196 -16.43 7.53 22.82
N SER A 197 -17.51 6.77 23.03
CA SER A 197 -18.74 7.26 23.66
C SER A 197 -18.57 7.36 25.16
#